data_35d07bed6a848fe8ea30e374a70f0834
#
_entry.id   35d07bed6a848fe8ea30e374a70f0834
#
_cell.length_a   1.000
_cell.length_b   1.000
_cell.length_c   1.000
_cell.angle_alpha   90.00
_cell.angle_beta   90.00
_cell.angle_gamma   90.00
#
_symmetry.space_group_name_H-M   'P 1'
#
loop_
_entity.id
_entity.type
_entity.pdbx_description
1 polymer ?
#
loop_
_entity_poly.entity_id
_entity_poly.type
_entity_poly.pdbx_seq_one_letter_code
_entity_poly.pdbx_strand_id
1 'polypeptide(L)'
;MGGGQDRGLRRPRDRHQDAADRAAAGGFVGAAPARDPARVAQRAGQGQALGDADSLTFFHMATARSNGRLPKFQRVMMVSAHPDDPDFGAGGAIARLADSGADVTYVIVTDGRQGGEDPTQKDSELIAIREKEQRAAARVLGVKRVEFLGYKDGHLAPDLKLRRDIVRMIRKYKPELVITHIPGRVLDAPMGGSHPDHLAVGEATMAAVYPDSRNPRAFRSLLKEGFEPHEVKEVWIPFWTQGDYLVDITPTLDRKIEALRKHKSQLAKPGREWDVEKFMRKRHRDVGKKGGYQYAESFKRITV
;
A
#
# COMPACT_ATOMS: atom_id res chain seq x y z
N MET A 1 -68.86 -12.96 39.80
CA MET A 1 -68.93 -14.30 39.20
C MET A 1 -68.00 -14.34 38.00
N GLY A 2 -67.11 -15.31 38.00
CA GLY A 2 -66.23 -15.72 36.88
C GLY A 2 -64.96 -14.93 36.76
N GLY A 3 -63.79 -15.30 37.10
CA GLY A 3 -63.14 -16.59 37.00
C GLY A 3 -62.20 -16.50 35.77
N GLY A 4 -61.06 -15.81 35.83
CA GLY A 4 -60.09 -15.65 34.77
C GLY A 4 -58.78 -16.36 35.14
N GLN A 5 -58.41 -17.36 34.40
CA GLN A 5 -57.24 -18.22 34.54
C GLN A 5 -55.93 -17.51 34.21
N ASP A 6 -55.03 -17.59 35.15
CA ASP A 6 -53.61 -17.33 35.05
C ASP A 6 -52.94 -18.37 34.13
N ARG A 7 -52.29 -17.93 33.02
CA ARG A 7 -51.42 -18.77 32.18
C ARG A 7 -49.98 -18.32 32.35
N GLY A 8 -49.26 -19.02 33.21
CA GLY A 8 -47.85 -18.86 33.45
C GLY A 8 -47.00 -18.97 32.16
N LEU A 9 -46.27 -17.92 31.84
CA LEU A 9 -45.23 -17.91 30.84
C LEU A 9 -43.98 -18.63 31.37
N ARG A 10 -43.68 -19.81 30.83
CA ARG A 10 -42.43 -20.53 31.06
C ARG A 10 -41.29 -19.83 30.34
N ARG A 11 -40.25 -19.43 31.08
CA ARG A 11 -38.96 -18.92 30.51
C ARG A 11 -38.20 -20.07 29.86
N PRO A 12 -37.49 -19.86 28.74
CA PRO A 12 -36.57 -20.83 28.13
C PRO A 12 -35.35 -21.06 29.03
N ARG A 13 -34.99 -22.34 29.22
CA ARG A 13 -33.79 -22.76 29.94
C ARG A 13 -32.55 -22.48 29.10
N ASP A 14 -31.52 -21.87 29.69
CA ASP A 14 -30.18 -21.64 29.14
C ASP A 14 -29.50 -22.99 28.79
N ARG A 15 -29.07 -23.12 27.53
CA ARG A 15 -28.27 -24.25 27.01
C ARG A 15 -26.79 -23.94 27.04
N HIS A 16 -26.23 -23.54 28.15
CA HIS A 16 -24.79 -23.27 28.25
C HIS A 16 -24.11 -23.95 29.45
N GLN A 17 -24.55 -25.12 29.86
CA GLN A 17 -23.96 -25.84 31.01
C GLN A 17 -23.53 -27.30 30.74
N ASP A 18 -23.58 -27.81 29.51
CA ASP A 18 -23.22 -29.20 29.18
C ASP A 18 -21.92 -29.37 28.35
N ALA A 19 -21.00 -28.43 28.40
CA ALA A 19 -19.72 -28.55 27.67
C ALA A 19 -18.46 -28.70 28.56
N ALA A 20 -18.62 -28.81 29.87
CA ALA A 20 -17.47 -28.86 30.81
C ALA A 20 -17.08 -30.26 31.31
N ASP A 21 -17.82 -31.32 31.02
CA ASP A 21 -17.57 -32.65 31.63
C ASP A 21 -17.13 -33.79 30.70
N ARG A 22 -16.52 -33.45 29.53
CA ARG A 22 -15.97 -34.48 28.60
C ARG A 22 -14.49 -34.39 28.28
N ALA A 23 -13.67 -33.82 29.15
CA ALA A 23 -12.21 -33.72 28.95
C ALA A 23 -11.40 -34.38 30.05
N ALA A 24 -11.77 -35.59 30.50
CA ALA A 24 -10.99 -36.37 31.45
C ALA A 24 -11.11 -37.87 31.17
N ALA A 25 -10.63 -38.34 30.04
CA ALA A 25 -10.22 -39.75 29.83
C ALA A 25 -9.55 -39.89 28.44
N GLY A 26 -8.23 -39.83 28.38
CA GLY A 26 -7.49 -40.09 27.13
C GLY A 26 -6.00 -40.24 27.41
N GLY A 27 -5.59 -41.44 27.54
CA GLY A 27 -4.35 -42.08 27.89
C GLY A 27 -3.03 -41.42 27.48
N PHE A 28 -2.08 -41.56 28.38
CA PHE A 28 -0.66 -41.38 28.19
C PHE A 28 -0.15 -42.29 27.04
N VAL A 29 0.39 -41.72 25.98
CA VAL A 29 1.22 -42.42 25.01
C VAL A 29 2.67 -41.97 25.24
N GLY A 30 3.53 -42.97 25.45
CA GLY A 30 4.89 -42.88 25.97
C GLY A 30 5.81 -41.91 25.22
N ALA A 31 6.62 -41.21 25.96
CA ALA A 31 7.75 -40.41 25.50
C ALA A 31 8.86 -41.33 24.93
N ALA A 32 9.30 -41.06 23.74
CA ALA A 32 10.49 -41.64 23.14
C ALA A 32 11.73 -41.15 23.93
N PRO A 33 12.78 -41.99 24.13
CA PRO A 33 13.95 -41.61 24.90
C PRO A 33 14.75 -40.51 24.21
N ALA A 34 15.20 -39.55 25.01
CA ALA A 34 16.09 -38.47 24.63
C ALA A 34 17.39 -39.00 24.00
N ARG A 35 17.77 -38.55 22.85
CA ARG A 35 19.06 -38.88 22.21
C ARG A 35 20.19 -38.12 22.91
N ASP A 36 21.15 -38.86 23.37
CA ASP A 36 22.39 -38.39 24.01
C ASP A 36 23.15 -37.41 23.09
N PRO A 37 23.41 -36.17 23.50
CA PRO A 37 24.13 -35.18 22.69
C PRO A 37 25.59 -35.52 22.46
N ALA A 38 26.18 -36.46 23.20
CA ALA A 38 27.59 -36.88 23.05
C ALA A 38 27.87 -37.74 21.80
N ARG A 39 26.85 -38.30 21.13
CA ARG A 39 27.04 -39.12 19.92
C ARG A 39 26.98 -38.36 18.59
N VAL A 40 26.64 -37.07 18.60
CA VAL A 40 26.60 -36.24 17.38
C VAL A 40 27.99 -35.64 17.05
N ALA A 41 28.89 -35.55 18.03
CA ALA A 41 30.21 -34.91 17.85
C ALA A 41 31.28 -35.81 17.21
N GLN A 42 31.04 -37.09 16.98
CA GLN A 42 32.08 -38.03 16.53
C GLN A 42 32.02 -38.39 15.01
N ARG A 43 31.17 -37.72 14.20
CA ARG A 43 31.14 -37.92 12.75
C ARG A 43 31.49 -36.68 11.91
N ALA A 44 32.02 -35.63 12.49
CA ALA A 44 32.46 -34.43 11.79
C ALA A 44 33.99 -34.30 11.74
N GLY A 45 34.65 -35.35 11.37
CA GLY A 45 36.11 -35.36 11.22
C GLY A 45 36.54 -36.11 9.99
N GLN A 46 36.30 -35.56 8.81
CA GLN A 46 37.06 -35.73 7.56
C GLN A 46 36.24 -35.15 6.41
N GLY A 47 36.64 -34.02 5.90
CA GLY A 47 36.01 -33.45 4.72
C GLY A 47 36.36 -31.98 4.51
N GLN A 48 37.44 -31.77 3.77
CA GLN A 48 37.77 -30.58 2.97
C GLN A 48 37.51 -29.18 3.55
N ALA A 49 38.61 -28.45 3.72
CA ALA A 49 38.65 -27.02 3.92
C ALA A 49 37.76 -26.33 2.87
N LEU A 50 36.60 -25.82 3.28
CA LEU A 50 35.86 -24.83 2.56
C LEU A 50 36.44 -23.47 2.93
N GLY A 51 36.87 -22.77 1.89
CA GLY A 51 37.53 -21.48 2.01
C GLY A 51 36.66 -20.44 2.70
N ASP A 52 37.35 -19.54 3.31
CA ASP A 52 37.05 -18.21 3.80
C ASP A 52 35.57 -17.85 3.96
N ALA A 53 35.07 -18.04 5.19
CA ALA A 53 33.80 -17.49 5.67
C ALA A 53 33.95 -16.00 6.04
N ASP A 54 34.46 -15.18 5.11
CA ASP A 54 34.47 -13.73 5.23
C ASP A 54 34.00 -13.06 3.93
N SER A 55 32.76 -13.28 3.60
CA SER A 55 32.02 -12.36 2.70
C SER A 55 30.53 -12.40 3.01
N LEU A 56 30.13 -11.96 4.19
CA LEU A 56 28.89 -11.21 4.28
C LEU A 56 29.11 -9.93 3.45
N THR A 57 29.13 -10.11 2.15
CA THR A 57 29.03 -9.02 1.21
C THR A 57 27.65 -8.42 1.48
N PHE A 58 27.60 -7.37 2.29
CA PHE A 58 26.55 -6.39 2.22
C PHE A 58 26.49 -6.02 0.74
N PHE A 59 25.50 -6.55 0.03
CA PHE A 59 25.12 -6.02 -1.25
C PHE A 59 24.75 -4.56 -1.01
N HIS A 60 25.74 -3.69 -1.15
CA HIS A 60 25.47 -2.31 -1.52
C HIS A 60 24.82 -2.40 -2.88
N MET A 61 23.49 -2.51 -2.89
CA MET A 61 22.70 -2.36 -4.10
C MET A 61 23.00 -0.94 -4.60
N ALA A 62 23.90 -0.86 -5.59
CA ALA A 62 24.14 0.39 -6.29
C ALA A 62 22.75 0.88 -6.75
N THR A 63 22.35 2.06 -6.29
CA THR A 63 21.11 2.70 -6.73
C THR A 63 21.13 2.75 -8.23
N ALA A 64 20.23 2.02 -8.90
CA ALA A 64 20.13 2.01 -10.33
C ALA A 64 19.75 3.42 -10.79
N ARG A 65 20.71 4.15 -11.34
CA ARG A 65 20.45 5.48 -11.90
C ARG A 65 19.59 5.28 -13.15
N SER A 66 18.45 5.95 -13.20
CA SER A 66 17.70 6.04 -14.44
C SER A 66 18.44 6.93 -15.40
N ASN A 67 19.46 6.58 -16.09
CA ASN A 67 20.24 7.41 -17.06
C ASN A 67 19.51 8.67 -17.61
N GLY A 68 18.72 9.36 -16.79
CA GLY A 68 17.83 10.47 -17.12
C GLY A 68 16.58 10.06 -17.94
N ARG A 69 16.54 8.83 -18.47
CA ARG A 69 15.42 8.31 -19.24
C ARG A 69 14.53 7.41 -18.36
N LEU A 70 13.26 7.79 -18.22
CA LEU A 70 12.24 6.90 -17.67
C LEU A 70 11.95 5.75 -18.65
N PRO A 71 11.67 4.53 -18.13
CA PRO A 71 11.09 3.49 -18.96
C PRO A 71 9.80 3.99 -19.61
N LYS A 72 9.56 3.58 -20.86
CA LYS A 72 8.33 3.94 -21.56
C LYS A 72 7.21 2.98 -21.14
N PHE A 73 6.18 3.53 -20.55
CA PHE A 73 4.91 2.84 -20.26
C PHE A 73 3.79 3.52 -21.03
N GLN A 74 2.87 2.74 -21.58
CA GLN A 74 1.66 3.26 -22.22
C GLN A 74 0.59 3.57 -21.18
N ARG A 75 0.48 2.75 -20.13
CA ARG A 75 -0.52 2.86 -19.09
C ARG A 75 0.11 2.68 -17.71
N VAL A 76 -0.16 3.64 -16.85
CA VAL A 76 0.35 3.71 -15.48
C VAL A 76 -0.83 3.83 -14.53
N MET A 77 -0.79 3.10 -13.43
CA MET A 77 -1.79 3.21 -12.36
C MET A 77 -1.10 3.53 -11.04
N MET A 78 -1.60 4.53 -10.33
CA MET A 78 -1.22 4.79 -8.94
C MET A 78 -2.38 4.39 -8.04
N VAL A 79 -2.13 3.45 -7.11
CA VAL A 79 -3.10 3.00 -6.10
C VAL A 79 -2.67 3.55 -4.76
N SER A 80 -3.50 4.42 -4.18
CA SER A 80 -3.21 5.14 -2.94
C SER A 80 -4.34 5.06 -1.94
N ALA A 81 -4.01 5.21 -0.66
CA ALA A 81 -4.99 5.14 0.42
C ALA A 81 -5.89 6.37 0.44
N HIS A 82 -5.31 7.57 0.49
CA HIS A 82 -6.08 8.81 0.69
C HIS A 82 -5.91 9.78 -0.46
N PRO A 83 -6.84 10.73 -0.65
CA PRO A 83 -6.61 11.91 -1.47
C PRO A 83 -5.39 12.67 -0.94
N ASP A 84 -4.46 13.07 -1.82
CA ASP A 84 -3.14 13.69 -1.62
C ASP A 84 -1.93 12.74 -1.64
N ASP A 85 -2.05 11.51 -1.18
CA ASP A 85 -0.96 10.53 -1.15
C ASP A 85 -0.21 10.39 -2.50
N PRO A 86 -0.90 10.27 -3.67
CA PRO A 86 -0.21 10.14 -4.96
C PRO A 86 0.72 11.30 -5.23
N ASP A 87 0.26 12.51 -4.90
CA ASP A 87 0.93 13.74 -5.23
C ASP A 87 2.15 13.95 -4.32
N PHE A 88 2.03 13.59 -3.03
CA PHE A 88 3.16 13.55 -2.10
C PHE A 88 4.17 12.48 -2.45
N GLY A 89 3.71 11.26 -2.74
CA GLY A 89 4.56 10.08 -2.93
C GLY A 89 5.32 10.08 -4.26
N ALA A 90 4.63 10.41 -5.37
CA ALA A 90 5.13 10.17 -6.73
C ALA A 90 4.77 11.28 -7.73
N GLY A 91 4.27 12.45 -7.29
CA GLY A 91 3.73 13.48 -8.18
C GLY A 91 4.71 13.96 -9.25
N GLY A 92 6.01 14.06 -8.93
CA GLY A 92 7.03 14.44 -9.90
C GLY A 92 7.25 13.38 -10.99
N ALA A 93 7.38 12.11 -10.59
CA ALA A 93 7.52 10.99 -11.51
C ALA A 93 6.25 10.77 -12.35
N ILE A 94 5.07 10.90 -11.74
CA ILE A 94 3.78 10.86 -12.44
C ILE A 94 3.71 11.91 -13.54
N ALA A 95 4.07 13.16 -13.25
CA ALA A 95 4.11 14.23 -14.25
C ALA A 95 5.08 13.90 -15.41
N ARG A 96 6.26 13.36 -15.11
CA ARG A 96 7.22 12.91 -16.12
C ARG A 96 6.68 11.77 -16.99
N LEU A 97 6.00 10.80 -16.38
CA LEU A 97 5.36 9.70 -17.10
C LEU A 97 4.24 10.21 -18.01
N ALA A 98 3.39 11.11 -17.53
CA ALA A 98 2.35 11.75 -18.31
C ALA A 98 2.93 12.54 -19.51
N ASP A 99 4.02 13.31 -19.29
CA ASP A 99 4.73 14.06 -20.35
C ASP A 99 5.36 13.14 -21.40
N SER A 100 5.73 11.91 -21.01
CA SER A 100 6.22 10.89 -21.94
C SER A 100 5.11 10.21 -22.75
N GLY A 101 3.84 10.59 -22.55
CA GLY A 101 2.68 10.08 -23.27
C GLY A 101 1.94 8.94 -22.56
N ALA A 102 2.30 8.60 -21.32
CA ALA A 102 1.59 7.57 -20.58
C ALA A 102 0.15 7.99 -20.22
N ASP A 103 -0.77 7.06 -20.34
CA ASP A 103 -2.13 7.19 -19.82
C ASP A 103 -2.12 6.85 -18.31
N VAL A 104 -2.17 7.89 -17.47
CA VAL A 104 -2.09 7.74 -16.02
C VAL A 104 -3.47 7.72 -15.39
N THR A 105 -3.72 6.72 -14.53
CA THR A 105 -4.94 6.57 -13.74
C THR A 105 -4.60 6.55 -12.25
N TYR A 106 -5.25 7.39 -11.46
CA TYR A 106 -5.24 7.31 -10.00
C TYR A 106 -6.41 6.46 -9.51
N VAL A 107 -6.14 5.59 -8.54
CA VAL A 107 -7.14 4.84 -7.78
C VAL A 107 -6.96 5.21 -6.31
N ILE A 108 -7.89 5.99 -5.80
CA ILE A 108 -7.92 6.43 -4.39
C ILE A 108 -8.87 5.49 -3.65
N VAL A 109 -8.35 4.79 -2.65
CA VAL A 109 -9.09 3.71 -2.00
C VAL A 109 -10.10 4.25 -0.99
N THR A 110 -9.68 5.17 -0.11
CA THR A 110 -10.57 5.72 0.92
C THR A 110 -11.19 7.05 0.51
N ASP A 111 -12.21 7.43 1.24
CA ASP A 111 -12.90 8.71 1.08
C ASP A 111 -12.20 9.88 1.80
N GLY A 112 -11.17 9.61 2.62
CA GLY A 112 -10.36 10.63 3.27
C GLY A 112 -11.05 11.43 4.37
N ARG A 113 -12.20 10.95 4.90
CA ARG A 113 -13.03 11.67 5.88
C ARG A 113 -12.35 11.99 7.20
N GLN A 114 -11.27 11.30 7.55
CA GLN A 114 -10.53 11.55 8.79
C GLN A 114 -9.41 12.60 8.64
N GLY A 115 -9.21 13.17 7.47
CA GLY A 115 -8.18 14.16 7.21
C GLY A 115 -8.51 15.59 7.67
N GLY A 116 -9.66 15.80 8.33
CA GLY A 116 -10.04 17.11 8.87
C GLY A 116 -9.58 17.31 10.32
N GLU A 117 -9.49 18.56 10.76
CA GLU A 117 -9.21 18.92 12.17
C GLU A 117 -10.45 19.45 12.91
N ASP A 118 -11.49 19.84 12.20
CA ASP A 118 -12.75 20.29 12.79
C ASP A 118 -13.68 19.09 13.04
N PRO A 119 -13.89 18.67 14.31
CA PRO A 119 -14.74 17.54 14.62
C PRO A 119 -16.23 17.80 14.38
N THR A 120 -16.61 19.04 14.07
CA THR A 120 -18.01 19.44 13.79
C THR A 120 -18.31 19.41 12.28
N GLN A 121 -17.28 19.36 11.43
CA GLN A 121 -17.45 19.28 9.99
C GLN A 121 -18.08 17.92 9.60
N LYS A 122 -19.12 17.97 8.75
CA LYS A 122 -19.73 16.74 8.26
C LYS A 122 -18.78 15.95 7.37
N ASP A 123 -18.71 14.63 7.60
CA ASP A 123 -17.91 13.72 6.75
C ASP A 123 -18.18 13.93 5.25
N SER A 124 -19.45 14.04 4.85
CA SER A 124 -19.83 14.20 3.43
C SER A 124 -19.30 15.48 2.79
N GLU A 125 -19.18 16.55 3.57
CA GLU A 125 -18.65 17.82 3.08
C GLU A 125 -17.12 17.71 2.88
N LEU A 126 -16.42 17.15 3.86
CA LEU A 126 -14.97 16.94 3.77
C LEU A 126 -14.62 15.98 2.61
N ILE A 127 -15.34 14.87 2.44
CA ILE A 127 -15.18 13.95 1.32
C ILE A 127 -15.29 14.68 -0.02
N ALA A 128 -16.36 15.48 -0.20
CA ALA A 128 -16.58 16.22 -1.45
C ALA A 128 -15.46 17.26 -1.72
N ILE A 129 -14.95 17.92 -0.67
CA ILE A 129 -13.83 18.85 -0.77
C ILE A 129 -12.57 18.10 -1.23
N ARG A 130 -12.21 17.00 -0.54
CA ARG A 130 -10.99 16.23 -0.83
C ARG A 130 -11.02 15.57 -2.21
N GLU A 131 -12.17 15.07 -2.65
CA GLU A 131 -12.32 14.56 -4.03
C GLU A 131 -12.09 15.66 -5.08
N LYS A 132 -12.65 16.85 -4.87
CA LYS A 132 -12.47 18.01 -5.76
C LYS A 132 -11.00 18.45 -5.81
N GLU A 133 -10.35 18.48 -4.66
CA GLU A 133 -8.92 18.84 -4.54
C GLU A 133 -8.05 17.83 -5.25
N GLN A 134 -8.27 16.51 -5.04
CA GLN A 134 -7.53 15.45 -5.73
C GLN A 134 -7.69 15.48 -7.25
N ARG A 135 -8.92 15.71 -7.74
CA ARG A 135 -9.15 15.88 -9.19
C ARG A 135 -8.45 17.12 -9.75
N ALA A 136 -8.35 18.18 -8.96
CA ALA A 136 -7.64 19.40 -9.36
C ALA A 136 -6.13 19.17 -9.40
N ALA A 137 -5.56 18.50 -8.41
CA ALA A 137 -4.14 18.12 -8.36
C ALA A 137 -3.77 17.19 -9.52
N ALA A 138 -4.57 16.16 -9.75
CA ALA A 138 -4.40 15.21 -10.85
C ALA A 138 -4.31 15.89 -12.23
N ARG A 139 -5.16 16.90 -12.49
CA ARG A 139 -5.11 17.68 -13.73
C ARG A 139 -3.79 18.44 -13.91
N VAL A 140 -3.24 19.01 -12.85
CA VAL A 140 -1.93 19.69 -12.87
C VAL A 140 -0.83 18.73 -13.30
N LEU A 141 -0.88 17.48 -12.84
CA LEU A 141 0.14 16.46 -13.14
C LEU A 141 -0.06 15.76 -14.50
N GLY A 142 -1.16 16.02 -15.21
CA GLY A 142 -1.47 15.36 -16.47
C GLY A 142 -2.12 13.99 -16.32
N VAL A 143 -2.63 13.68 -15.14
CA VAL A 143 -3.37 12.43 -14.87
C VAL A 143 -4.73 12.48 -15.57
N LYS A 144 -5.04 11.44 -16.34
CA LYS A 144 -6.28 11.42 -17.15
C LYS A 144 -7.52 11.01 -16.36
N ARG A 145 -7.36 10.14 -15.36
CA ARG A 145 -8.51 9.58 -14.61
C ARG A 145 -8.21 9.52 -13.12
N VAL A 146 -9.23 9.78 -12.32
CA VAL A 146 -9.21 9.58 -10.87
C VAL A 146 -10.45 8.78 -10.49
N GLU A 147 -10.23 7.55 -10.05
CA GLU A 147 -11.23 6.63 -9.51
C GLU A 147 -11.19 6.66 -7.99
N PHE A 148 -12.36 6.76 -7.35
CA PHE A 148 -12.50 6.67 -5.90
C PHE A 148 -13.25 5.40 -5.57
N LEU A 149 -12.69 4.53 -4.70
CA LEU A 149 -13.34 3.28 -4.31
C LEU A 149 -14.30 3.46 -3.13
N GLY A 150 -14.20 4.58 -2.41
CA GLY A 150 -15.15 4.98 -1.36
C GLY A 150 -15.07 4.14 -0.08
N TYR A 151 -13.94 3.50 0.19
CA TYR A 151 -13.74 2.85 1.48
C TYR A 151 -13.64 3.88 2.59
N LYS A 152 -14.04 3.48 3.80
CA LYS A 152 -13.98 4.37 4.96
C LYS A 152 -12.53 4.56 5.40
N ASP A 153 -12.09 5.81 5.47
CA ASP A 153 -10.77 6.22 5.95
C ASP A 153 -10.53 5.74 7.40
N GLY A 154 -9.32 5.25 7.66
CA GLY A 154 -8.90 4.69 8.95
C GLY A 154 -9.41 3.27 9.24
N HIS A 155 -10.12 2.62 8.29
CA HIS A 155 -10.78 1.32 8.51
C HIS A 155 -10.36 0.24 7.51
N LEU A 156 -9.28 0.46 6.76
CA LEU A 156 -8.85 -0.54 5.77
C LEU A 156 -8.22 -1.76 6.41
N ALA A 157 -8.59 -2.92 5.86
CA ALA A 157 -7.87 -4.18 6.03
C ALA A 157 -7.50 -4.72 4.64
N PRO A 158 -6.37 -5.42 4.49
CA PRO A 158 -5.97 -6.03 3.21
C PRO A 158 -6.78 -7.31 2.93
N ASP A 159 -8.12 -7.19 2.96
CA ASP A 159 -9.05 -8.29 2.79
C ASP A 159 -9.31 -8.65 1.30
N LEU A 160 -10.05 -9.73 1.08
CA LEU A 160 -10.39 -10.20 -0.27
C LEU A 160 -11.27 -9.21 -1.04
N LYS A 161 -12.06 -8.38 -0.33
CA LYS A 161 -12.92 -7.38 -0.98
C LYS A 161 -12.06 -6.27 -1.58
N LEU A 162 -11.13 -5.73 -0.79
CA LEU A 162 -10.21 -4.69 -1.25
C LEU A 162 -9.33 -5.21 -2.40
N ARG A 163 -8.77 -6.44 -2.27
CA ARG A 163 -7.99 -7.08 -3.34
C ARG A 163 -8.80 -7.21 -4.62
N ARG A 164 -10.06 -7.70 -4.55
CA ARG A 164 -10.95 -7.83 -5.70
C ARG A 164 -11.20 -6.49 -6.39
N ASP A 165 -11.44 -5.44 -5.63
CA ASP A 165 -11.75 -4.13 -6.18
C ASP A 165 -10.51 -3.51 -6.85
N ILE A 166 -9.30 -3.72 -6.30
CA ILE A 166 -8.04 -3.34 -6.95
C ILE A 166 -7.80 -4.19 -8.22
N VAL A 167 -8.04 -5.51 -8.18
CA VAL A 167 -7.94 -6.38 -9.37
C VAL A 167 -8.89 -5.90 -10.47
N ARG A 168 -10.11 -5.47 -10.12
CA ARG A 168 -11.05 -4.86 -11.08
C ARG A 168 -10.42 -3.66 -11.77
N MET A 169 -9.78 -2.75 -11.03
CA MET A 169 -9.12 -1.57 -11.60
C MET A 169 -7.95 -1.96 -12.50
N ILE A 170 -7.11 -2.90 -12.07
CA ILE A 170 -5.99 -3.40 -12.88
C ILE A 170 -6.50 -4.02 -14.19
N ARG A 171 -7.49 -4.89 -14.14
CA ARG A 171 -8.06 -5.52 -15.34
C ARG A 171 -8.78 -4.54 -16.25
N LYS A 172 -9.45 -3.52 -15.67
CA LYS A 172 -10.16 -2.47 -16.40
C LYS A 172 -9.19 -1.58 -17.19
N TYR A 173 -8.11 -1.12 -16.55
CA TYR A 173 -7.21 -0.12 -17.13
C TYR A 173 -5.92 -0.71 -17.70
N LYS A 174 -5.62 -1.96 -17.42
CA LYS A 174 -4.50 -2.73 -17.96
C LYS A 174 -3.15 -2.00 -17.84
N PRO A 175 -2.73 -1.54 -16.64
CA PRO A 175 -1.49 -0.81 -16.46
C PRO A 175 -0.28 -1.72 -16.67
N GLU A 176 0.78 -1.18 -17.27
CA GLU A 176 2.09 -1.82 -17.36
C GLU A 176 2.91 -1.57 -16.10
N LEU A 177 2.71 -0.40 -15.47
CA LEU A 177 3.30 -0.01 -14.20
C LEU A 177 2.21 0.28 -13.18
N VAL A 178 2.35 -0.31 -11.99
CA VAL A 178 1.57 0.05 -10.80
C VAL A 178 2.49 0.74 -9.80
N ILE A 179 2.08 1.90 -9.28
CA ILE A 179 2.74 2.58 -8.18
C ILE A 179 1.83 2.46 -6.96
N THR A 180 2.37 2.10 -5.79
CA THR A 180 1.55 1.91 -4.58
C THR A 180 2.36 2.11 -3.31
N HIS A 181 1.69 2.08 -2.16
CA HIS A 181 2.32 2.18 -0.85
C HIS A 181 3.19 0.96 -0.51
N ILE A 182 4.06 1.15 0.48
CA ILE A 182 4.84 0.06 1.07
C ILE A 182 3.91 -0.94 1.76
N PRO A 183 4.05 -2.26 1.52
CA PRO A 183 3.17 -3.27 2.11
C PRO A 183 3.51 -3.63 3.56
N GLY A 184 4.68 -3.23 4.04
CA GLY A 184 5.19 -3.59 5.36
C GLY A 184 5.62 -2.37 6.16
N ARG A 185 5.55 -2.49 7.50
CA ARG A 185 5.98 -1.44 8.42
C ARG A 185 7.50 -1.35 8.46
N VAL A 186 8.04 -0.14 8.31
CA VAL A 186 9.46 0.15 8.42
C VAL A 186 9.71 0.76 9.80
N LEU A 187 10.33 0.01 10.70
CA LEU A 187 10.53 0.42 12.10
C LEU A 187 11.61 1.51 12.26
N ASP A 188 12.54 1.59 11.30
CA ASP A 188 13.60 2.60 11.28
C ASP A 188 13.18 3.92 10.60
N ALA A 189 11.90 4.07 10.29
CA ALA A 189 11.32 5.25 9.66
C ALA A 189 10.30 5.94 10.58
N PRO A 190 10.05 7.26 10.39
CA PRO A 190 8.98 7.94 11.12
C PRO A 190 7.62 7.25 10.92
N MET A 191 6.85 7.15 12.01
CA MET A 191 5.56 6.44 12.03
C MET A 191 4.54 6.93 10.99
N GLY A 192 4.60 8.21 10.59
CA GLY A 192 3.72 8.76 9.55
C GLY A 192 3.78 8.02 8.20
N GLY A 193 4.92 7.40 7.87
CA GLY A 193 5.04 6.53 6.69
C GLY A 193 4.41 5.15 6.84
N SER A 194 3.92 4.81 8.03
CA SER A 194 3.33 3.51 8.38
C SER A 194 1.85 3.62 8.77
N HIS A 195 1.11 4.54 8.13
CA HIS A 195 -0.34 4.64 8.36
C HIS A 195 -1.01 3.28 8.08
N PRO A 196 -1.93 2.78 8.92
CA PRO A 196 -2.57 1.47 8.73
C PRO A 196 -3.18 1.29 7.33
N ASP A 197 -3.85 2.31 6.81
CA ASP A 197 -4.46 2.27 5.48
C ASP A 197 -3.40 2.19 4.37
N HIS A 198 -2.24 2.86 4.51
CA HIS A 198 -1.14 2.73 3.54
C HIS A 198 -0.63 1.29 3.48
N LEU A 199 -0.43 0.66 4.63
CA LEU A 199 0.00 -0.74 4.71
C LEU A 199 -1.03 -1.68 4.10
N ALA A 200 -2.32 -1.46 4.40
CA ALA A 200 -3.41 -2.27 3.86
C ALA A 200 -3.52 -2.14 2.34
N VAL A 201 -3.41 -0.92 1.79
CA VAL A 201 -3.42 -0.68 0.33
C VAL A 201 -2.18 -1.29 -0.32
N GLY A 202 -1.00 -1.11 0.27
CA GLY A 202 0.23 -1.69 -0.23
C GLY A 202 0.14 -3.21 -0.36
N GLU A 203 -0.24 -3.91 0.73
CA GLU A 203 -0.39 -5.36 0.76
C GLU A 203 -1.47 -5.86 -0.22
N ALA A 204 -2.65 -5.24 -0.19
CA ALA A 204 -3.74 -5.62 -1.10
C ALA A 204 -3.36 -5.40 -2.58
N THR A 205 -2.60 -4.33 -2.89
CA THR A 205 -2.15 -4.04 -4.25
C THR A 205 -1.09 -5.04 -4.71
N MET A 206 -0.12 -5.39 -3.88
CA MET A 206 0.88 -6.41 -4.21
C MET A 206 0.22 -7.75 -4.51
N ALA A 207 -0.72 -8.20 -3.67
CA ALA A 207 -1.48 -9.42 -3.91
C ALA A 207 -2.38 -9.31 -5.17
N ALA A 208 -2.97 -8.14 -5.42
CA ALA A 208 -3.77 -7.90 -6.62
C ALA A 208 -2.91 -7.94 -7.90
N VAL A 209 -1.69 -7.42 -7.88
CA VAL A 209 -0.75 -7.49 -9.01
C VAL A 209 -0.31 -8.93 -9.24
N TYR A 210 0.09 -9.64 -8.19
CA TYR A 210 0.50 -11.03 -8.26
C TYR A 210 -0.01 -11.82 -7.05
N PRO A 211 -0.76 -12.92 -7.27
CA PRO A 211 -1.07 -13.53 -8.57
C PRO A 211 -2.42 -13.09 -9.18
N ASP A 212 -3.23 -12.25 -8.51
CA ASP A 212 -4.67 -12.19 -8.72
C ASP A 212 -5.08 -11.61 -10.09
N SER A 213 -4.44 -10.51 -10.56
CA SER A 213 -4.86 -9.85 -11.80
C SER A 213 -4.60 -10.69 -13.04
N ARG A 214 -3.53 -11.53 -13.02
CA ARG A 214 -3.16 -12.37 -14.15
C ARG A 214 -3.85 -13.75 -14.15
N ASN A 215 -4.35 -14.18 -12.99
CA ASN A 215 -4.94 -15.51 -12.84
C ASN A 215 -6.43 -15.51 -13.24
N PRO A 216 -6.84 -16.20 -14.32
CA PRO A 216 -8.25 -16.24 -14.74
C PRO A 216 -9.16 -16.92 -13.72
N ARG A 217 -8.61 -17.71 -12.80
CA ARG A 217 -9.38 -18.40 -11.76
C ARG A 217 -9.58 -17.54 -10.50
N ALA A 218 -8.78 -16.47 -10.31
CA ALA A 218 -8.99 -15.52 -9.25
C ALA A 218 -10.15 -14.57 -9.60
N PHE A 219 -11.05 -14.38 -8.66
CA PHE A 219 -12.21 -13.49 -8.81
C PHE A 219 -13.00 -13.69 -10.11
N ARG A 220 -13.46 -14.94 -10.35
CA ARG A 220 -14.20 -15.32 -11.56
C ARG A 220 -15.41 -14.45 -11.87
N SER A 221 -16.01 -13.78 -10.87
CA SER A 221 -17.08 -12.81 -11.09
C SER A 221 -16.64 -11.66 -11.99
N LEU A 222 -15.37 -11.25 -11.91
CA LEU A 222 -14.83 -10.18 -12.76
C LEU A 222 -14.77 -10.57 -14.24
N LEU A 223 -14.52 -11.85 -14.56
CA LEU A 223 -14.59 -12.35 -15.94
C LEU A 223 -16.02 -12.25 -16.49
N LYS A 224 -17.03 -12.60 -15.67
CA LYS A 224 -18.44 -12.46 -16.06
C LYS A 224 -18.84 -11.00 -16.30
N GLU A 225 -18.14 -10.06 -15.68
CA GLU A 225 -18.29 -8.63 -15.87
C GLU A 225 -17.46 -8.08 -17.06
N GLY A 226 -16.71 -8.94 -17.79
CA GLY A 226 -15.90 -8.58 -18.95
C GLY A 226 -14.48 -8.07 -18.60
N PHE A 227 -14.04 -8.22 -17.35
CA PHE A 227 -12.69 -7.84 -16.94
C PHE A 227 -11.71 -9.00 -17.10
N GLU A 228 -11.07 -9.07 -18.28
CA GLU A 228 -10.09 -10.10 -18.62
C GLU A 228 -8.80 -9.98 -17.80
N PRO A 229 -8.09 -11.10 -17.54
CA PRO A 229 -6.81 -11.11 -16.87
C PRO A 229 -5.81 -10.15 -17.50
N HIS A 230 -4.96 -9.58 -16.67
CA HIS A 230 -3.91 -8.66 -17.09
C HIS A 230 -2.63 -8.86 -16.28
N GLU A 231 -1.48 -8.74 -16.95
CA GLU A 231 -0.16 -8.80 -16.34
C GLU A 231 0.44 -7.41 -16.22
N VAL A 232 0.72 -7.00 -14.99
CA VAL A 232 1.51 -5.81 -14.67
C VAL A 232 2.98 -6.17 -14.86
N LYS A 233 3.79 -5.29 -15.45
CA LYS A 233 5.21 -5.53 -15.70
C LYS A 233 6.09 -5.10 -14.52
N GLU A 234 5.75 -3.99 -13.90
CA GLU A 234 6.53 -3.40 -12.81
C GLU A 234 5.64 -2.85 -11.71
N VAL A 235 6.16 -2.90 -10.48
CA VAL A 235 5.61 -2.18 -9.33
C VAL A 235 6.68 -1.23 -8.81
N TRP A 236 6.30 0.04 -8.60
CA TRP A 236 7.14 1.03 -7.92
C TRP A 236 6.53 1.41 -6.59
N ILE A 237 7.35 1.40 -5.53
CA ILE A 237 6.96 1.79 -4.19
C ILE A 237 7.73 3.05 -3.82
N PRO A 238 7.07 4.21 -3.60
CA PRO A 238 7.74 5.43 -3.17
C PRO A 238 8.42 5.24 -1.82
N PHE A 239 9.71 5.56 -1.76
CA PHE A 239 10.49 5.55 -0.54
C PHE A 239 10.90 6.95 -0.12
N TRP A 240 10.66 7.29 1.14
CA TRP A 240 10.99 8.63 1.63
C TRP A 240 12.50 8.81 1.86
N THR A 241 13.26 7.77 2.07
CA THR A 241 14.68 7.87 2.41
C THR A 241 15.61 7.02 1.56
N GLN A 242 15.21 5.83 1.12
CA GLN A 242 16.15 4.89 0.53
C GLN A 242 15.45 3.85 -0.39
N GLY A 243 15.24 4.22 -1.64
CA GLY A 243 14.91 3.30 -2.71
C GLY A 243 16.15 2.91 -3.50
N ASP A 244 16.01 1.91 -4.34
CA ASP A 244 17.05 1.46 -5.28
C ASP A 244 16.92 2.08 -6.67
N TYR A 245 15.87 2.87 -6.90
CA TYR A 245 15.59 3.52 -8.17
C TYR A 245 15.27 5.00 -7.98
N LEU A 246 16.03 5.88 -8.61
CA LEU A 246 15.86 7.33 -8.55
C LEU A 246 15.29 7.85 -9.87
N VAL A 247 14.25 8.65 -9.77
CA VAL A 247 13.65 9.38 -10.89
C VAL A 247 14.01 10.86 -10.76
N ASP A 248 14.73 11.40 -11.76
CA ASP A 248 14.95 12.84 -11.87
C ASP A 248 13.62 13.55 -12.09
N ILE A 249 13.22 14.37 -11.14
CA ILE A 249 12.00 15.20 -11.20
C ILE A 249 12.30 16.69 -11.33
N THR A 250 13.54 17.04 -11.65
CA THR A 250 13.94 18.45 -11.83
C THR A 250 12.97 19.20 -12.77
N PRO A 251 12.56 18.63 -13.91
CA PRO A 251 11.63 19.32 -14.83
C PRO A 251 10.19 19.42 -14.32
N THR A 252 9.81 18.63 -13.31
CA THR A 252 8.39 18.49 -12.89
C THR A 252 8.15 18.81 -11.41
N LEU A 253 9.19 19.23 -10.68
CA LEU A 253 9.05 19.56 -9.26
C LEU A 253 8.07 20.70 -9.02
N ASP A 254 8.10 21.74 -9.85
CA ASP A 254 7.20 22.88 -9.69
C ASP A 254 5.74 22.48 -9.92
N ARG A 255 5.48 21.59 -10.90
CA ARG A 255 4.15 21.02 -11.12
C ARG A 255 3.69 20.16 -9.93
N LYS A 256 4.59 19.36 -9.34
CA LYS A 256 4.29 18.62 -8.11
C LYS A 256 3.89 19.56 -6.98
N ILE A 257 4.64 20.64 -6.76
CA ILE A 257 4.33 21.63 -5.72
C ILE A 257 2.99 22.31 -6.00
N GLU A 258 2.70 22.66 -7.26
CA GLU A 258 1.41 23.23 -7.65
C GLU A 258 0.24 22.25 -7.40
N ALA A 259 0.43 20.97 -7.71
CA ALA A 259 -0.57 19.93 -7.45
C ALA A 259 -0.83 19.80 -5.94
N LEU A 260 0.22 19.75 -5.12
CA LEU A 260 0.08 19.70 -3.66
C LEU A 260 -0.69 20.92 -3.10
N ARG A 261 -0.48 22.10 -3.66
CA ARG A 261 -1.22 23.32 -3.26
C ARG A 261 -2.72 23.27 -3.56
N LYS A 262 -3.19 22.30 -4.37
CA LYS A 262 -4.64 22.08 -4.58
C LYS A 262 -5.31 21.46 -3.35
N HIS A 263 -4.56 20.72 -2.52
CA HIS A 263 -5.05 20.09 -1.29
C HIS A 263 -5.13 21.08 -0.12
N LYS A 264 -5.89 22.14 -0.30
CA LYS A 264 -6.00 23.24 0.66
C LYS A 264 -6.48 22.77 2.02
N SER A 265 -7.45 21.85 2.06
CA SER A 265 -8.00 21.29 3.30
C SER A 265 -6.93 20.54 4.13
N GLN A 266 -5.85 20.08 3.49
CA GLN A 266 -4.78 19.32 4.15
C GLN A 266 -3.56 20.18 4.50
N LEU A 267 -3.35 21.28 3.82
CA LEU A 267 -2.21 22.17 4.03
C LEU A 267 -2.51 23.28 5.04
N ALA A 268 -3.75 23.76 5.08
CA ALA A 268 -4.18 24.83 5.98
C ALA A 268 -4.56 24.25 7.34
N LYS A 269 -3.60 24.23 8.28
CA LYS A 269 -3.84 23.82 9.65
C LYS A 269 -3.85 25.04 10.59
N PRO A 270 -4.85 25.18 11.48
CA PRO A 270 -4.89 26.27 12.44
C PRO A 270 -3.59 26.34 13.26
N GLY A 271 -2.99 27.53 13.32
CA GLY A 271 -1.77 27.77 14.10
C GLY A 271 -0.48 27.15 13.54
N ARG A 272 -0.51 26.59 12.34
CA ARG A 272 0.69 26.03 11.69
C ARG A 272 0.76 26.46 10.24
N GLU A 273 1.66 27.39 9.92
CA GLU A 273 2.07 27.63 8.54
C GLU A 273 3.01 26.50 8.10
N TRP A 274 2.53 25.66 7.21
CA TRP A 274 3.36 24.65 6.58
C TRP A 274 3.73 25.05 5.15
N ASP A 275 4.98 25.46 4.98
CA ASP A 275 5.53 25.77 3.67
C ASP A 275 5.85 24.46 2.93
N VAL A 276 4.84 23.95 2.21
CA VAL A 276 4.95 22.71 1.41
C VAL A 276 6.04 22.83 0.35
N GLU A 277 6.25 24.03 -0.24
CA GLU A 277 7.28 24.24 -1.27
C GLU A 277 8.67 24.08 -0.67
N LYS A 278 8.98 24.80 0.40
CA LYS A 278 10.28 24.72 1.10
C LYS A 278 10.58 23.28 1.52
N PHE A 279 9.57 22.58 2.06
CA PHE A 279 9.70 21.19 2.47
C PHE A 279 10.01 20.27 1.28
N MET A 280 9.25 20.36 0.17
CA MET A 280 9.44 19.51 -1.01
C MET A 280 10.77 19.78 -1.71
N ARG A 281 11.13 21.06 -1.88
CA ARG A 281 12.42 21.42 -2.49
C ARG A 281 13.61 20.89 -1.69
N LYS A 282 13.59 21.06 -0.37
CA LYS A 282 14.65 20.52 0.50
C LYS A 282 14.75 19.01 0.35
N ARG A 283 13.62 18.33 0.54
CA ARG A 283 13.55 16.87 0.51
C ARG A 283 14.04 16.27 -0.81
N HIS A 284 13.48 16.72 -1.93
CA HIS A 284 13.84 16.16 -3.24
C HIS A 284 15.25 16.52 -3.68
N ARG A 285 15.80 17.64 -3.18
CA ARG A 285 17.22 17.97 -3.33
C ARG A 285 18.11 16.98 -2.59
N ASP A 286 17.76 16.64 -1.34
CA ASP A 286 18.53 15.69 -0.54
C ASP A 286 18.52 14.28 -1.15
N VAL A 287 17.40 13.87 -1.75
CA VAL A 287 17.31 12.63 -2.54
C VAL A 287 18.11 12.74 -3.85
N GLY A 288 17.98 13.86 -4.56
CA GLY A 288 18.65 14.09 -5.85
C GLY A 288 20.18 14.02 -5.77
N LYS A 289 20.77 14.56 -4.70
CA LYS A 289 22.22 14.50 -4.45
C LYS A 289 22.78 13.08 -4.52
N LYS A 290 22.03 12.08 -4.07
CA LYS A 290 22.44 10.67 -4.10
C LYS A 290 22.57 10.11 -5.51
N GLY A 291 21.83 10.66 -6.48
CA GLY A 291 21.82 10.24 -7.89
C GLY A 291 22.50 11.20 -8.86
N GLY A 292 23.01 12.35 -8.37
CA GLY A 292 23.57 13.39 -9.24
C GLY A 292 22.50 14.23 -9.96
N TYR A 293 21.28 14.29 -9.42
CA TYR A 293 20.18 15.11 -9.91
C TYR A 293 19.97 16.34 -9.02
N GLN A 294 19.43 17.41 -9.58
CA GLN A 294 19.05 18.57 -8.79
C GLN A 294 17.91 18.23 -7.83
N TYR A 295 16.90 17.48 -8.33
CA TYR A 295 15.77 16.99 -7.55
C TYR A 295 15.40 15.58 -8.03
N ALA A 296 15.15 14.67 -7.09
CA ALA A 296 14.70 13.31 -7.42
C ALA A 296 13.63 12.79 -6.48
N GLU A 297 12.83 11.86 -6.98
CA GLU A 297 12.01 10.94 -6.21
C GLU A 297 12.68 9.57 -6.14
N SER A 298 12.47 8.86 -5.04
CA SER A 298 13.09 7.56 -4.77
C SER A 298 12.03 6.47 -4.67
N PHE A 299 12.29 5.34 -5.32
CA PHE A 299 11.39 4.21 -5.38
C PHE A 299 12.13 2.90 -5.10
N LYS A 300 11.42 1.92 -4.56
CA LYS A 300 11.76 0.51 -4.76
C LYS A 300 11.12 0.07 -6.07
N ARG A 301 11.95 -0.38 -7.02
CA ARG A 301 11.49 -0.90 -8.30
C ARG A 301 11.45 -2.43 -8.25
N ILE A 302 10.32 -3.01 -8.64
CA ILE A 302 10.09 -4.45 -8.62
C ILE A 302 9.60 -4.88 -10.01
N THR A 303 10.30 -5.82 -10.62
CA THR A 303 9.82 -6.52 -11.83
C THR A 303 8.89 -7.65 -11.40
N VAL A 304 7.74 -7.80 -12.07
CA VAL A 304 6.68 -8.76 -11.71
C VAL A 304 6.76 -10.00 -12.60
#